data_4571d2105403b0abe03055e658f90a44
#
_entry.id   4571d2105403b0abe03055e658f90a44
#
_cell.length_a   1.000
_cell.length_b   1.000
_cell.length_c   1.000
_cell.angle_alpha   90.00
_cell.angle_beta   90.00
_cell.angle_gamma   90.00
#
_symmetry.space_group_name_H-M   'P 1'
#
loop_
_entity.id
_entity.type
_entity.pdbx_description
1 polymer ?
#
loop_
_entity_poly.entity_id
_entity_poly.type
_entity_poly.pdbx_seq_one_letter_code
_entity_poly.pdbx_strand_id
1 'polypeptide(L)'
;MIYKKQYGHPFDTESVVGSFVPAMETIPYLTREPDGFSYAMDPQDILYGLGENIRGINKRGWVYESKCSDDPNHTENKSSLYGAYNFMIVSGKATFGFFIDYPGKVTFDCGYTDLDTLRVTVAEENYDLYIIEGESPTDIVHQFRQLVGRSYIPPKWAFGATQSRWSYMNEDEVREVVA
;
A
#
# COMPACT_ATOMS: atom_id res chain seq x y z
N MET A 1 -9.69 0.49 -15.99
CA MET A 1 -9.69 -1.00 -16.17
C MET A 1 -8.68 -1.61 -15.20
N ILE A 2 -8.92 -2.84 -14.70
CA ILE A 2 -8.02 -3.50 -13.73
C ILE A 2 -7.43 -4.74 -14.39
N TYR A 3 -6.11 -4.84 -14.42
CA TYR A 3 -5.37 -6.01 -14.93
C TYR A 3 -4.70 -6.74 -13.78
N LYS A 4 -4.73 -8.08 -13.81
CA LYS A 4 -3.99 -8.93 -12.87
C LYS A 4 -2.83 -9.62 -13.58
N LYS A 5 -1.64 -9.59 -12.99
CA LYS A 5 -0.49 -10.41 -13.34
C LYS A 5 -0.07 -11.23 -12.13
N GLN A 6 -0.06 -12.54 -12.31
CA GLN A 6 0.40 -13.48 -11.29
C GLN A 6 1.88 -13.80 -11.49
N TYR A 7 2.63 -13.82 -10.39
CA TYR A 7 4.00 -14.30 -10.32
C TYR A 7 4.07 -15.51 -9.37
N GLY A 8 4.74 -16.57 -9.81
CA GLY A 8 4.87 -17.80 -9.03
C GLY A 8 3.53 -18.42 -8.60
N HIS A 9 3.45 -18.78 -7.34
CA HIS A 9 2.28 -19.40 -6.70
C HIS A 9 1.85 -18.56 -5.48
N PRO A 10 1.12 -17.45 -5.68
CA PRO A 10 0.66 -16.58 -4.60
C PRO A 10 -0.20 -17.33 -3.59
N PHE A 11 -0.17 -16.86 -2.34
CA PHE A 11 -1.16 -17.28 -1.34
C PHE A 11 -2.53 -16.72 -1.70
N ASP A 12 -3.58 -17.48 -1.43
CA ASP A 12 -4.93 -16.95 -1.44
C ASP A 12 -5.14 -16.13 -0.16
N THR A 13 -5.11 -14.80 -0.31
CA THR A 13 -5.24 -13.87 0.81
C THR A 13 -6.69 -13.47 1.06
N GLU A 14 -7.62 -13.90 0.18
CA GLU A 14 -9.01 -13.43 0.18
C GLU A 14 -9.17 -11.89 0.10
N SER A 15 -8.09 -11.18 -0.20
CA SER A 15 -8.06 -9.71 -0.26
C SER A 15 -8.83 -9.15 -1.44
N VAL A 16 -9.01 -9.92 -2.50
CA VAL A 16 -9.61 -9.49 -3.76
C VAL A 16 -10.96 -10.14 -3.98
N VAL A 17 -11.99 -9.30 -4.03
CA VAL A 17 -13.40 -9.71 -4.22
C VAL A 17 -13.98 -9.22 -5.54
N GLY A 18 -13.32 -8.31 -6.22
CA GLY A 18 -13.78 -7.68 -7.46
C GLY A 18 -13.29 -8.38 -8.73
N SER A 19 -13.70 -7.82 -9.87
CA SER A 19 -13.36 -8.35 -11.18
C SER A 19 -12.11 -7.68 -11.75
N PHE A 20 -11.33 -8.45 -12.49
CA PHE A 20 -10.12 -8.00 -13.20
C PHE A 20 -9.97 -8.74 -14.53
N VAL A 21 -9.10 -8.20 -15.38
CA VAL A 21 -8.71 -8.84 -16.64
C VAL A 21 -7.33 -9.46 -16.46
N PRO A 22 -7.11 -10.71 -16.85
CA PRO A 22 -5.77 -11.30 -16.87
C PRO A 22 -4.84 -10.45 -17.74
N ALA A 23 -3.68 -10.05 -17.17
CA ALA A 23 -2.67 -9.34 -17.94
C ALA A 23 -2.03 -10.30 -18.94
N MET A 24 -1.80 -9.80 -20.16
CA MET A 24 -1.04 -10.52 -21.18
C MET A 24 0.46 -10.54 -20.82
N GLU A 25 1.33 -10.75 -21.79
CA GLU A 25 2.77 -10.90 -21.54
C GLU A 25 3.41 -9.67 -20.91
N THR A 26 2.95 -8.48 -21.28
CA THR A 26 3.47 -7.21 -20.77
C THR A 26 2.52 -6.58 -19.74
N ILE A 27 3.10 -5.99 -18.70
CA ILE A 27 2.37 -5.23 -17.69
C ILE A 27 2.35 -3.76 -18.16
N PRO A 28 1.19 -3.10 -18.22
CA PRO A 28 1.13 -1.68 -18.53
C PRO A 28 1.99 -0.86 -17.56
N TYR A 29 2.67 0.15 -18.07
CA TYR A 29 3.48 1.13 -17.34
C TYR A 29 4.73 0.61 -16.64
N LEU A 30 4.80 -0.65 -16.26
CA LEU A 30 5.85 -1.21 -15.42
C LEU A 30 6.82 -2.07 -16.21
N THR A 31 8.10 -2.02 -15.83
CA THR A 31 9.16 -2.87 -16.34
C THR A 31 9.44 -3.97 -15.31
N ARG A 32 9.47 -5.24 -15.76
CA ARG A 32 9.82 -6.37 -14.90
C ARG A 32 11.29 -6.30 -14.50
N GLU A 33 11.57 -6.48 -13.22
CA GLU A 33 12.88 -6.63 -12.62
C GLU A 33 13.02 -8.04 -12.02
N PRO A 34 14.25 -8.53 -11.76
CA PRO A 34 14.45 -9.86 -11.19
C PRO A 34 13.75 -10.08 -9.84
N ASP A 35 13.65 -9.03 -9.04
CA ASP A 35 13.12 -9.04 -7.66
C ASP A 35 11.84 -8.18 -7.49
N GLY A 36 11.19 -7.83 -8.59
CA GLY A 36 10.00 -6.98 -8.56
C GLY A 36 9.73 -6.28 -9.88
N PHE A 37 9.60 -4.97 -9.85
CA PHE A 37 9.35 -4.13 -11.03
C PHE A 37 9.80 -2.69 -10.80
N SER A 38 9.90 -1.95 -11.90
CA SER A 38 10.24 -0.52 -11.88
C SER A 38 9.30 0.30 -12.77
N TYR A 39 9.26 1.61 -12.52
CA TYR A 39 8.59 2.61 -13.34
C TYR A 39 9.51 3.81 -13.54
N ALA A 40 9.70 4.22 -14.81
CA ALA A 40 10.44 5.44 -15.13
C ALA A 40 9.55 6.66 -14.88
N MET A 41 9.87 7.42 -13.85
CA MET A 41 9.10 8.59 -13.41
C MET A 41 9.39 9.82 -14.25
N ASP A 42 8.34 10.54 -14.62
CA ASP A 42 8.46 11.92 -15.09
C ASP A 42 8.77 12.86 -13.91
N PRO A 43 9.52 13.97 -14.10
CA PRO A 43 9.77 14.96 -13.05
C PRO A 43 8.50 15.52 -12.37
N GLN A 44 7.37 15.51 -13.05
CA GLN A 44 6.09 16.01 -12.54
C GLN A 44 5.23 14.93 -11.88
N ASP A 45 5.65 13.67 -11.90
CA ASP A 45 4.88 12.59 -11.28
C ASP A 45 4.84 12.74 -9.77
N ILE A 46 3.65 12.55 -9.21
CA ILE A 46 3.37 12.51 -7.78
C ILE A 46 2.99 11.08 -7.41
N LEU A 47 3.58 10.57 -6.34
CA LEU A 47 3.32 9.24 -5.83
C LEU A 47 2.44 9.33 -4.57
N TYR A 48 1.25 8.72 -4.59
CA TYR A 48 0.33 8.64 -3.45
C TYR A 48 0.18 7.19 -2.98
N GLY A 49 -0.09 6.99 -1.70
CA GLY A 49 -0.44 5.67 -1.17
C GLY A 49 0.40 5.23 0.02
N LEU A 50 0.59 3.92 0.14
CA LEU A 50 1.31 3.23 1.21
C LEU A 50 0.71 3.45 2.62
N GLY A 51 -0.56 3.89 2.69
CA GLY A 51 -1.31 4.03 3.93
C GLY A 51 -0.68 4.97 4.95
N GLU A 52 -0.63 4.53 6.20
CA GLU A 52 -0.12 5.31 7.32
C GLU A 52 1.40 5.46 7.25
N ASN A 53 1.83 6.70 7.15
CA ASN A 53 3.25 7.10 7.12
C ASN A 53 3.40 8.50 7.71
N ILE A 54 4.51 8.77 8.40
CA ILE A 54 4.79 10.07 9.01
C ILE A 54 5.12 11.12 7.95
N ARG A 55 5.74 10.71 6.86
CA ARG A 55 6.16 11.59 5.76
C ARG A 55 4.97 12.10 4.95
N GLY A 56 5.20 13.16 4.18
CA GLY A 56 4.16 13.84 3.40
C GLY A 56 3.36 12.96 2.43
N ILE A 57 2.33 13.55 1.84
CA ILE A 57 1.40 12.88 0.92
C ILE A 57 2.13 12.38 -0.34
N ASN A 58 3.00 13.20 -0.93
CA ASN A 58 3.87 12.76 -2.02
C ASN A 58 5.00 11.88 -1.47
N LYS A 59 5.04 10.64 -1.91
CA LYS A 59 6.00 9.64 -1.45
C LYS A 59 7.38 9.72 -2.12
N ARG A 60 7.54 10.58 -3.13
CA ARG A 60 8.80 10.72 -3.88
C ARG A 60 9.96 11.16 -2.99
N GLY A 61 11.16 10.65 -3.29
CA GLY A 61 12.41 10.97 -2.60
C GLY A 61 12.70 10.15 -1.35
N TRP A 62 11.97 9.08 -1.12
CA TRP A 62 12.13 8.24 0.08
C TRP A 62 12.02 6.75 -0.23
N VAL A 63 12.57 5.92 0.69
CA VAL A 63 12.35 4.49 0.70
C VAL A 63 11.32 4.15 1.78
N TYR A 64 10.36 3.29 1.44
CA TYR A 64 9.33 2.76 2.35
C TYR A 64 9.39 1.25 2.38
N GLU A 65 9.14 0.69 3.55
CA GLU A 65 8.97 -0.75 3.73
C GLU A 65 7.52 -1.01 4.14
N SER A 66 6.77 -1.68 3.28
CA SER A 66 5.44 -2.17 3.63
C SER A 66 5.60 -3.49 4.37
N LYS A 67 5.63 -3.39 5.69
CA LYS A 67 5.61 -4.51 6.65
C LYS A 67 5.04 -4.00 7.96
N CYS A 68 4.25 -4.83 8.64
CA CYS A 68 3.77 -4.51 9.98
C CYS A 68 4.95 -4.56 10.97
N SER A 69 5.14 -3.49 11.74
CA SER A 69 6.24 -3.38 12.70
C SER A 69 5.76 -2.75 13.99
N ASP A 70 5.91 -3.45 15.10
CA ASP A 70 5.65 -2.91 16.43
C ASP A 70 6.85 -2.06 16.90
N ASP A 71 6.78 -0.77 16.61
CA ASP A 71 7.80 0.21 16.99
C ASP A 71 7.16 1.51 17.45
N PRO A 72 7.19 1.83 18.74
CA PRO A 72 6.58 3.05 19.29
C PRO A 72 7.35 4.33 18.96
N ASN A 73 8.57 4.24 18.45
CA ASN A 73 9.40 5.42 18.14
C ASN A 73 9.09 5.96 16.75
N HIS A 74 8.02 6.72 16.62
CA HIS A 74 7.58 7.31 15.36
C HIS A 74 8.39 8.57 15.04
N THR A 75 9.40 8.42 14.20
CA THR A 75 10.25 9.51 13.70
C THR A 75 10.18 9.59 12.18
N GLU A 76 10.45 10.77 11.59
CA GLU A 76 10.35 10.99 10.15
C GLU A 76 11.24 10.06 9.29
N ASN A 77 12.32 9.54 9.86
CA ASN A 77 13.21 8.62 9.16
C ASN A 77 12.71 7.17 9.14
N LYS A 78 11.60 6.85 9.80
CA LYS A 78 11.03 5.51 9.76
C LYS A 78 10.50 5.18 8.37
N SER A 79 10.89 4.03 7.85
CA SER A 79 10.42 3.48 6.57
C SER A 79 9.11 2.70 6.68
N SER A 80 8.71 2.35 7.91
CA SER A 80 7.56 1.49 8.23
C SER A 80 6.91 1.92 9.55
N LEU A 81 5.59 1.71 9.67
CA LEU A 81 4.80 1.84 10.90
C LEU A 81 4.04 0.54 11.17
N TYR A 82 2.99 0.59 12.02
CA TYR A 82 2.20 -0.59 12.40
C TYR A 82 1.43 -1.22 11.23
N GLY A 83 0.90 -0.39 10.32
CA GLY A 83 0.15 -0.87 9.16
C GLY A 83 1.02 -1.06 7.92
N ALA A 84 0.66 -2.04 7.09
CA ALA A 84 1.30 -2.31 5.81
C ALA A 84 0.25 -2.25 4.70
N TYR A 85 0.48 -1.41 3.67
CA TYR A 85 -0.47 -1.17 2.60
C TYR A 85 0.28 -1.13 1.26
N ASN A 86 0.11 -2.17 0.47
CA ASN A 86 0.82 -2.35 -0.81
C ASN A 86 0.07 -1.71 -1.99
N PHE A 87 -0.57 -0.57 -1.78
CA PHE A 87 -1.29 0.17 -2.81
C PHE A 87 -0.66 1.53 -3.05
N MET A 88 -0.38 1.85 -4.31
CA MET A 88 0.19 3.13 -4.74
C MET A 88 -0.49 3.65 -5.99
N ILE A 89 -0.54 4.97 -6.13
CA ILE A 89 -1.01 5.70 -7.31
C ILE A 89 0.12 6.56 -7.82
N VAL A 90 0.39 6.46 -9.11
CA VAL A 90 1.21 7.40 -9.87
C VAL A 90 0.27 8.39 -10.54
N SER A 91 0.52 9.69 -10.42
CA SER A 91 -0.29 10.75 -11.02
C SER A 91 0.59 11.85 -11.59
N GLY A 92 0.54 12.02 -12.90
CA GLY A 92 1.35 12.99 -13.63
C GLY A 92 1.21 12.80 -15.13
N LYS A 93 2.29 12.50 -15.80
CA LYS A 93 2.29 12.18 -17.23
C LYS A 93 1.48 10.93 -17.55
N ALA A 94 1.61 9.90 -16.73
CA ALA A 94 0.71 8.77 -16.67
C ALA A 94 -0.10 8.83 -15.37
N THR A 95 -1.33 8.29 -15.39
CA THR A 95 -2.16 8.16 -14.18
C THR A 95 -2.64 6.73 -14.09
N PHE A 96 -2.11 6.00 -13.11
CA PHE A 96 -2.46 4.61 -12.85
C PHE A 96 -2.22 4.27 -11.38
N GLY A 97 -2.88 3.25 -10.89
CA GLY A 97 -2.61 2.64 -9.58
C GLY A 97 -2.03 1.25 -9.74
N PHE A 98 -1.37 0.77 -8.71
CA PHE A 98 -1.03 -0.64 -8.60
C PHE A 98 -1.21 -1.14 -7.17
N PHE A 99 -1.58 -2.40 -7.06
CA PHE A 99 -1.75 -3.10 -5.79
C PHE A 99 -0.99 -4.44 -5.86
N ILE A 100 -0.21 -4.72 -4.83
CA ILE A 100 0.56 -5.96 -4.69
C ILE A 100 -0.11 -6.78 -3.59
N ASP A 101 -0.79 -7.83 -3.99
CA ASP A 101 -1.39 -8.79 -3.06
C ASP A 101 -0.31 -9.80 -2.64
N TYR A 102 0.34 -9.45 -1.53
CA TYR A 102 1.45 -10.20 -0.95
C TYR A 102 1.51 -9.96 0.56
N PRO A 103 1.53 -11.01 1.38
CA PRO A 103 1.49 -10.89 2.83
C PRO A 103 2.84 -10.57 3.47
N GLY A 104 3.92 -10.59 2.71
CA GLY A 104 5.28 -10.34 3.20
C GLY A 104 5.76 -8.91 2.96
N LYS A 105 7.05 -8.71 3.18
CA LYS A 105 7.69 -7.39 3.02
C LYS A 105 7.78 -6.97 1.55
N VAL A 106 7.36 -5.74 1.27
CA VAL A 106 7.59 -5.04 0.01
C VAL A 106 8.36 -3.76 0.27
N THR A 107 9.36 -3.47 -0.53
CA THR A 107 10.15 -2.23 -0.46
C THR A 107 9.84 -1.35 -1.66
N PHE A 108 9.55 -0.08 -1.40
CA PHE A 108 9.27 0.95 -2.40
C PHE A 108 10.37 2.02 -2.34
N ASP A 109 11.29 1.99 -3.28
CA ASP A 109 12.23 3.08 -3.50
C ASP A 109 11.59 4.10 -4.46
N CYS A 110 11.08 5.17 -3.89
CA CYS A 110 10.31 6.17 -4.60
C CYS A 110 11.21 7.31 -5.14
N GLY A 111 12.28 6.97 -5.85
CA GLY A 111 13.22 7.96 -6.36
C GLY A 111 14.24 8.44 -5.32
N TYR A 112 14.59 7.60 -4.37
CA TYR A 112 15.65 7.88 -3.40
C TYR A 112 17.04 7.48 -3.94
N THR A 113 17.17 6.25 -4.44
CA THR A 113 18.43 5.75 -5.02
C THR A 113 18.65 6.31 -6.43
N ASP A 114 17.59 6.35 -7.23
CA ASP A 114 17.57 6.94 -8.57
C ASP A 114 16.35 7.87 -8.66
N LEU A 115 16.60 9.17 -8.87
CA LEU A 115 15.59 10.23 -8.81
C LEU A 115 14.45 10.06 -9.82
N ASP A 116 14.73 9.38 -10.92
CA ASP A 116 13.78 9.18 -12.03
C ASP A 116 13.20 7.77 -12.07
N THR A 117 13.40 6.97 -11.02
CA THR A 117 12.92 5.59 -10.96
C THR A 117 12.17 5.31 -9.66
N LEU A 118 10.92 4.86 -9.79
CA LEU A 118 10.24 4.12 -8.74
C LEU A 118 10.62 2.65 -8.90
N ARG A 119 11.32 2.08 -7.91
CA ARG A 119 11.65 0.65 -7.85
C ARG A 119 10.88 -0.03 -6.73
N VAL A 120 10.23 -1.12 -7.07
CA VAL A 120 9.49 -1.94 -6.09
C VAL A 120 10.13 -3.32 -6.03
N THR A 121 10.56 -3.71 -4.84
CA THR A 121 11.16 -5.02 -4.57
C THR A 121 10.22 -5.82 -3.68
N VAL A 122 9.87 -7.02 -4.12
CA VAL A 122 9.05 -7.99 -3.38
C VAL A 122 9.97 -9.09 -2.86
N ALA A 123 9.84 -9.44 -1.58
CA ALA A 123 10.78 -10.37 -0.94
C ALA A 123 10.77 -11.78 -1.55
N GLU A 124 9.68 -12.19 -2.18
CA GLU A 124 9.53 -13.49 -2.84
C GLU A 124 8.76 -13.36 -4.15
N GLU A 125 8.97 -14.29 -5.09
CA GLU A 125 8.30 -14.32 -6.39
C GLU A 125 6.89 -14.95 -6.36
N ASN A 126 6.18 -14.88 -5.25
CA ASN A 126 4.85 -15.48 -5.09
C ASN A 126 3.83 -14.42 -4.73
N TYR A 127 3.46 -13.57 -5.69
CA TYR A 127 2.53 -12.47 -5.48
C TYR A 127 1.65 -12.19 -6.69
N ASP A 128 0.51 -11.59 -6.45
CA ASP A 128 -0.37 -11.03 -7.46
C ASP A 128 -0.16 -9.52 -7.58
N LEU A 129 0.02 -9.03 -8.79
CA LEU A 129 0.12 -7.61 -9.11
C LEU A 129 -1.12 -7.17 -9.87
N TYR A 130 -1.81 -6.16 -9.36
CA TYR A 130 -2.95 -5.53 -10.01
C TYR A 130 -2.56 -4.14 -10.49
N ILE A 131 -2.80 -3.85 -11.78
CA ILE A 131 -2.66 -2.50 -12.35
C ILE A 131 -4.06 -1.94 -12.58
N ILE A 132 -4.28 -0.72 -12.13
CA ILE A 132 -5.55 -0.01 -12.20
C ILE A 132 -5.37 1.21 -13.08
N GLU A 133 -5.92 1.18 -14.28
CA GLU A 133 -5.97 2.34 -15.17
C GLU A 133 -7.14 3.25 -14.79
N GLY A 134 -6.87 4.54 -14.70
CA GLY A 134 -7.90 5.53 -14.38
C GLY A 134 -7.56 6.93 -14.89
N GLU A 135 -8.59 7.78 -14.98
CA GLU A 135 -8.46 9.16 -15.46
C GLU A 135 -7.94 10.11 -14.36
N SER A 136 -8.07 9.71 -13.11
CA SER A 136 -7.67 10.52 -11.96
C SER A 136 -7.34 9.63 -10.74
N PRO A 137 -6.60 10.16 -9.75
CA PRO A 137 -6.38 9.45 -8.48
C PRO A 137 -7.68 9.01 -7.80
N THR A 138 -8.72 9.82 -7.86
CA THR A 138 -10.04 9.50 -7.28
C THR A 138 -10.69 8.31 -8.00
N ASP A 139 -10.62 8.27 -9.32
CA ASP A 139 -11.15 7.16 -10.11
C ASP A 139 -10.40 5.87 -9.78
N ILE A 140 -9.07 5.91 -9.67
CA ILE A 140 -8.24 4.78 -9.26
C ILE A 140 -8.64 4.26 -7.88
N VAL A 141 -8.86 5.15 -6.90
CA VAL A 141 -9.34 4.76 -5.55
C VAL A 141 -10.72 4.10 -5.62
N HIS A 142 -11.63 4.61 -6.44
CA HIS A 142 -12.95 3.99 -6.64
C HIS A 142 -12.83 2.57 -7.21
N GLN A 143 -11.97 2.37 -8.23
CA GLN A 143 -11.74 1.06 -8.82
C GLN A 143 -11.03 0.12 -7.82
N PHE A 144 -10.06 0.61 -7.05
CA PHE A 144 -9.41 -0.16 -5.99
C PHE A 144 -10.41 -0.65 -4.94
N ARG A 145 -11.34 0.21 -4.50
CA ARG A 145 -12.41 -0.18 -3.59
C ARG A 145 -13.40 -1.19 -4.19
N GLN A 146 -13.58 -1.22 -5.50
CA GLN A 146 -14.33 -2.28 -6.17
C GLN A 146 -13.56 -3.59 -6.18
N LEU A 147 -12.24 -3.53 -6.30
CA LEU A 147 -11.36 -4.69 -6.29
C LEU A 147 -11.29 -5.35 -4.92
N VAL A 148 -11.04 -4.58 -3.84
CA VAL A 148 -10.81 -5.10 -2.48
C VAL A 148 -12.04 -5.02 -1.57
N GLY A 149 -13.17 -4.53 -2.09
CA GLY A 149 -14.39 -4.36 -1.32
C GLY A 149 -14.52 -2.98 -0.67
N ARG A 150 -15.68 -2.77 -0.05
CA ARG A 150 -16.01 -1.50 0.61
C ARG A 150 -15.43 -1.46 2.01
N SER A 151 -14.92 -0.30 2.40
CA SER A 151 -14.51 -0.06 3.77
C SER A 151 -15.71 -0.21 4.72
N TYR A 152 -15.49 -0.87 5.84
CA TYR A 152 -16.47 -0.89 6.93
C TYR A 152 -16.66 0.54 7.45
N ILE A 153 -17.93 0.92 7.67
CA ILE A 153 -18.26 2.19 8.31
C ILE A 153 -18.58 1.86 9.77
N PRO A 154 -17.67 2.20 10.70
CA PRO A 154 -17.89 1.88 12.10
C PRO A 154 -19.01 2.72 12.71
N PRO A 155 -19.64 2.28 13.82
CA PRO A 155 -20.62 3.06 14.53
C PRO A 155 -20.01 4.33 15.10
N LYS A 156 -20.85 5.36 15.32
CA LYS A 156 -20.39 6.70 15.71
C LYS A 156 -19.47 6.73 16.94
N TRP A 157 -19.69 5.87 17.90
CA TRP A 157 -18.87 5.80 19.10
C TRP A 157 -17.40 5.42 18.84
N ALA A 158 -17.11 4.69 17.76
CA ALA A 158 -15.75 4.32 17.39
C ALA A 158 -14.89 5.51 16.94
N PHE A 159 -15.52 6.66 16.65
CA PHE A 159 -14.85 7.93 16.37
C PHE A 159 -14.67 8.83 17.61
N GLY A 160 -15.06 8.33 18.79
CA GLY A 160 -14.86 9.02 20.06
C GLY A 160 -13.45 8.83 20.62
N ALA A 161 -13.27 9.25 21.85
CA ALA A 161 -12.01 9.05 22.55
C ALA A 161 -11.73 7.56 22.76
N THR A 162 -10.53 7.13 22.34
CA THR A 162 -10.07 5.75 22.51
C THR A 162 -8.80 5.78 23.34
N GLN A 163 -8.83 5.09 24.50
CA GLN A 163 -7.63 4.87 25.30
C GLN A 163 -6.92 3.61 24.82
N SER A 164 -5.69 3.76 24.39
CA SER A 164 -4.81 2.65 24.05
C SER A 164 -3.68 2.54 25.06
N ARG A 165 -3.42 1.35 25.56
CA ARG A 165 -2.26 1.02 26.39
C ARG A 165 -1.87 -0.44 26.19
N TRP A 166 -0.67 -0.80 26.65
CA TRP A 166 -0.11 -2.13 26.43
C TRP A 166 -0.98 -3.27 26.99
N SER A 167 -1.50 -3.10 28.21
CA SER A 167 -2.39 -4.10 28.83
C SER A 167 -3.14 -3.52 30.02
N TYR A 168 -4.25 -4.19 30.39
CA TYR A 168 -4.93 -4.07 31.68
C TYR A 168 -4.81 -5.43 32.36
N MET A 169 -4.25 -5.46 33.56
CA MET A 169 -3.92 -6.71 34.24
C MET A 169 -5.17 -7.37 34.87
N ASN A 170 -6.20 -6.55 35.19
CA ASN A 170 -7.43 -7.00 35.82
C ASN A 170 -8.58 -6.00 35.59
N GLU A 171 -9.79 -6.37 36.02
CA GLU A 171 -11.00 -5.55 35.87
C GLU A 171 -10.94 -4.24 36.68
N ASP A 172 -10.28 -4.24 37.85
CA ASP A 172 -10.19 -3.05 38.69
C ASP A 172 -9.39 -1.93 38.01
N GLU A 173 -8.29 -2.28 37.34
CA GLU A 173 -7.55 -1.33 36.52
C GLU A 173 -8.39 -0.73 35.39
N VAL A 174 -9.22 -1.54 34.73
CA VAL A 174 -10.13 -1.05 33.68
C VAL A 174 -11.12 -0.06 34.28
N ARG A 175 -11.69 -0.38 35.43
CA ARG A 175 -12.65 0.49 36.11
C ARG A 175 -12.02 1.80 36.56
N GLU A 176 -10.80 1.77 37.07
CA GLU A 176 -10.04 2.97 37.50
C GLU A 176 -9.78 3.93 36.32
N VAL A 177 -9.45 3.39 35.15
CA VAL A 177 -9.15 4.23 33.96
C VAL A 177 -10.42 4.82 33.34
N VAL A 178 -11.58 4.17 33.51
CA VAL A 178 -12.87 4.61 32.93
C VAL A 178 -13.62 5.57 33.85
N ALA A 179 -13.31 5.59 35.14
CA ALA A 179 -13.96 6.44 36.12
C ALA A 179 -13.47 7.90 36.03
#